data_1c4bc6e0b38f40a39a7ec93795f8d87d
#
_entry.id   1c4bc6e0b38f40a39a7ec93795f8d87d
#
_cell.length_a   1.000
_cell.length_b   1.000
_cell.length_c   1.000
_cell.angle_alpha   90.00
_cell.angle_beta   90.00
_cell.angle_gamma   90.00
#
_symmetry.space_group_name_H-M   'P 1'
#
loop_
_entity.id
_entity.type
_entity.pdbx_description
1 polymer ?
#
loop_
_entity_poly.entity_id
_entity_poly.type
_entity_poly.pdbx_seq_one_letter_code
_entity_poly.pdbx_strand_id
1 'polypeptide(L)'
;MGKQVLIADDEPNIVTALEFLLQRNGYEVSIARNGDEALRLIEQNPPDLMLLDVMMPLRSGYEVCQAVRAREDWRHIKIVVLTAKGREADANQGLALGADLYITKPFSNRDLITKINGLLDSR
;
A
#
# COMPACT_ATOMS: atom_id res chain seq x y z
N MET A 1 7.54 -2.46 -19.43
CA MET A 1 6.82 -1.55 -18.57
C MET A 1 6.60 -2.18 -17.22
N GLY A 2 6.86 -1.41 -16.18
CA GLY A 2 6.78 -1.92 -14.84
C GLY A 2 5.37 -1.91 -14.29
N LYS A 3 5.14 -2.76 -13.30
CA LYS A 3 3.91 -2.70 -12.53
C LYS A 3 3.86 -1.40 -11.74
N GLN A 4 2.66 -0.92 -11.46
CA GLN A 4 2.46 0.34 -10.78
C GLN A 4 2.14 0.12 -9.31
N VAL A 5 2.88 0.83 -8.46
CA VAL A 5 2.71 0.76 -7.00
C VAL A 5 2.39 2.16 -6.49
N LEU A 6 1.32 2.26 -5.71
CA LEU A 6 0.97 3.50 -5.02
C LEU A 6 1.43 3.39 -3.57
N ILE A 7 2.21 4.36 -3.13
CA ILE A 7 2.61 4.47 -1.72
C ILE A 7 1.69 5.50 -1.06
N ALA A 8 0.91 5.06 -0.10
CA ALA A 8 0.02 5.93 0.67
C ALA A 8 0.53 6.00 2.11
N ASP A 9 1.31 7.02 2.42
CA ASP A 9 1.96 7.20 3.71
C ASP A 9 2.30 8.67 3.88
N ASP A 10 2.15 9.20 5.08
CA ASP A 10 2.40 10.61 5.34
C ASP A 10 3.78 10.89 5.94
N GLU A 11 4.60 9.86 6.16
CA GLU A 11 5.96 10.01 6.70
C GLU A 11 6.96 10.20 5.56
N PRO A 12 7.56 11.40 5.40
CA PRO A 12 8.45 11.65 4.25
C PRO A 12 9.62 10.69 4.16
N ASN A 13 10.20 10.31 5.29
CA ASN A 13 11.36 9.41 5.29
C ASN A 13 11.00 8.02 4.78
N ILE A 14 9.84 7.52 5.19
CA ILE A 14 9.35 6.22 4.73
C ILE A 14 9.05 6.27 3.24
N VAL A 15 8.35 7.33 2.81
CA VAL A 15 7.98 7.51 1.41
C VAL A 15 9.22 7.52 0.52
N THR A 16 10.22 8.32 0.89
CA THR A 16 11.45 8.44 0.11
C THR A 16 12.17 7.10 0.01
N ALA A 17 12.28 6.39 1.12
CA ALA A 17 12.97 5.09 1.13
C ALA A 17 12.23 4.06 0.28
N LEU A 18 10.91 4.01 0.39
CA LEU A 18 10.11 3.08 -0.39
C LEU A 18 10.16 3.40 -1.88
N GLU A 19 10.07 4.68 -2.22
CA GLU A 19 10.12 5.09 -3.62
C GLU A 19 11.42 4.63 -4.27
N PHE A 20 12.53 4.89 -3.61
CA PHE A 20 13.84 4.52 -4.11
C PHE A 20 13.95 3.00 -4.30
N LEU A 21 13.55 2.26 -3.28
CA LEU A 21 13.62 0.81 -3.29
C LEU A 21 12.77 0.20 -4.42
N LEU A 22 11.55 0.68 -4.56
CA LEU A 22 10.64 0.15 -5.57
C LEU A 22 11.09 0.49 -6.97
N GLN A 23 11.56 1.70 -7.20
CA GLN A 23 12.06 2.10 -8.52
C GLN A 23 13.27 1.27 -8.91
N ARG A 24 14.14 0.96 -7.96
CA ARG A 24 15.30 0.10 -8.23
C ARG A 24 14.89 -1.31 -8.65
N ASN A 25 13.72 -1.73 -8.25
CA ASN A 25 13.21 -3.06 -8.57
C ASN A 25 12.27 -3.06 -9.77
N GLY A 26 12.24 -1.96 -10.52
CA GLY A 26 11.51 -1.89 -11.77
C GLY A 26 10.06 -1.50 -11.67
N TYR A 27 9.60 -1.03 -10.52
CA TYR A 27 8.23 -0.60 -10.33
C TYR A 27 8.09 0.90 -10.66
N GLU A 28 6.93 1.27 -11.18
CA GLU A 28 6.55 2.67 -11.35
C GLU A 28 5.79 3.09 -10.10
N VAL A 29 6.17 4.23 -9.53
CA VAL A 29 5.72 4.61 -8.20
C VAL A 29 4.91 5.91 -8.25
N SER A 30 3.77 5.92 -7.58
CA SER A 30 3.00 7.12 -7.28
C SER A 30 2.93 7.27 -5.77
N ILE A 31 2.74 8.50 -5.31
CA ILE A 31 2.77 8.80 -3.87
C ILE A 31 1.54 9.59 -3.48
N ALA A 32 0.86 9.14 -2.43
CA ALA A 32 -0.24 9.86 -1.78
C ALA A 32 0.16 10.10 -0.32
N ARG A 33 -0.11 11.28 0.18
CA ARG A 33 0.27 11.65 1.54
C ARG A 33 -0.88 11.62 2.53
N ASN A 34 -2.07 11.32 2.03
CA ASN A 34 -3.25 11.15 2.87
C ASN A 34 -4.26 10.28 2.11
N GLY A 35 -5.31 9.87 2.82
CA GLY A 35 -6.29 8.95 2.25
C GLY A 35 -7.09 9.53 1.10
N ASP A 36 -7.42 10.82 1.17
CA ASP A 36 -8.17 11.45 0.09
C ASP A 36 -7.35 11.52 -1.19
N GLU A 37 -6.06 11.85 -1.08
CA GLU A 37 -5.17 11.86 -2.22
C GLU A 37 -5.00 10.46 -2.81
N ALA A 38 -4.92 9.45 -1.95
CA ALA A 38 -4.80 8.08 -2.41
C ALA A 38 -6.01 7.69 -3.28
N LEU A 39 -7.22 7.98 -2.82
CA LEU A 39 -8.42 7.65 -3.58
C LEU A 39 -8.49 8.42 -4.89
N ARG A 40 -8.08 9.68 -4.89
CA ARG A 40 -8.06 10.49 -6.11
C ARG A 40 -7.08 9.90 -7.15
N LEU A 41 -5.90 9.49 -6.70
CA LEU A 41 -4.91 8.90 -7.60
C LEU A 41 -5.37 7.55 -8.15
N ILE A 42 -6.02 6.74 -7.32
CA ILE A 42 -6.58 5.46 -7.76
C ILE A 42 -7.64 5.69 -8.84
N GLU A 43 -8.47 6.72 -8.67
CA GLU A 43 -9.50 7.06 -9.63
C GLU A 43 -8.90 7.41 -11.00
N GLN A 44 -7.78 8.13 -10.99
CA GLN A 44 -7.11 8.56 -12.21
C GLN A 44 -6.36 7.42 -12.89
N ASN A 45 -5.73 6.57 -12.11
CA ASN A 45 -4.88 5.51 -12.63
C ASN A 45 -4.73 4.40 -11.59
N PRO A 46 -5.61 3.40 -11.60
CA PRO A 46 -5.56 2.34 -10.59
C PRO A 46 -4.23 1.60 -10.61
N PRO A 47 -3.56 1.48 -9.46
CA PRO A 47 -2.28 0.77 -9.39
C PRO A 47 -2.47 -0.74 -9.37
N ASP A 48 -1.37 -1.47 -9.54
CA ASP A 48 -1.40 -2.91 -9.38
C ASP A 48 -1.33 -3.30 -7.90
N LEU A 49 -0.65 -2.48 -7.10
CA LEU A 49 -0.50 -2.71 -5.67
C LEU A 49 -0.44 -1.37 -4.94
N MET A 50 -0.96 -1.35 -3.72
CA MET A 50 -0.91 -0.19 -2.85
C MET A 50 -0.25 -0.56 -1.53
N LEU A 51 0.78 0.23 -1.14
CA LEU A 51 1.35 0.16 0.20
C LEU A 51 0.62 1.23 1.01
N LEU A 52 -0.05 0.82 2.07
CA LEU A 52 -1.05 1.65 2.73
C LEU A 52 -0.78 1.75 4.23
N ASP A 53 -0.37 2.93 4.68
CA ASP A 53 -0.22 3.20 6.11
C ASP A 53 -1.63 3.36 6.72
N VAL A 54 -1.87 2.70 7.85
CA VAL A 54 -3.16 2.80 8.51
C VAL A 54 -3.38 4.15 9.19
N MET A 55 -2.31 4.81 9.60
CA MET A 55 -2.36 6.05 10.37
C MET A 55 -2.07 7.25 9.48
N MET A 56 -3.06 7.67 8.72
CA MET A 56 -2.93 8.84 7.83
C MET A 56 -3.97 9.90 8.19
N PRO A 57 -3.65 11.18 7.92
CA PRO A 57 -4.64 12.25 8.11
C PRO A 57 -5.75 12.18 7.06
N LEU A 58 -6.84 12.86 7.32
CA LEU A 58 -8.03 13.04 6.52
C LEU A 58 -8.85 11.75 6.42
N ARG A 59 -8.27 10.72 5.82
CA ARG A 59 -8.96 9.45 5.65
C ARG A 59 -7.96 8.35 6.01
N SER A 60 -8.31 7.53 6.99
CA SER A 60 -7.40 6.49 7.48
C SER A 60 -7.16 5.41 6.44
N GLY A 61 -6.11 4.61 6.63
CA GLY A 61 -5.85 3.48 5.76
C GLY A 61 -7.00 2.48 5.73
N TYR A 62 -7.70 2.31 6.85
CA TYR A 62 -8.85 1.43 6.89
C TYR A 62 -9.95 1.90 5.95
N GLU A 63 -10.23 3.20 5.97
CA GLU A 63 -11.24 3.78 5.09
C GLU A 63 -10.88 3.64 3.62
N VAL A 64 -9.59 3.83 3.29
CA VAL A 64 -9.12 3.64 1.92
C VAL A 64 -9.29 2.18 1.49
N CYS A 65 -8.90 1.24 2.35
CA CYS A 65 -9.04 -0.18 2.08
C CYS A 65 -10.50 -0.55 1.80
N GLN A 66 -11.40 -0.06 2.65
CA GLN A 66 -12.83 -0.30 2.51
C GLN A 66 -13.36 0.26 1.18
N ALA A 67 -12.96 1.48 0.84
CA ALA A 67 -13.42 2.12 -0.38
C ALA A 67 -12.94 1.35 -1.63
N VAL A 68 -11.70 0.89 -1.61
CA VAL A 68 -11.15 0.13 -2.73
C VAL A 68 -11.89 -1.21 -2.89
N ARG A 69 -12.11 -1.91 -1.79
CA ARG A 69 -12.77 -3.22 -1.84
C ARG A 69 -14.26 -3.13 -2.16
N ALA A 70 -14.87 -1.95 -1.97
CA ALA A 70 -16.27 -1.75 -2.30
C ALA A 70 -16.50 -1.63 -3.81
N ARG A 71 -15.45 -1.34 -4.59
CA ARG A 71 -15.58 -1.17 -6.03
C ARG A 71 -15.08 -2.41 -6.75
N GLU A 72 -15.94 -2.94 -7.62
CA GLU A 72 -15.61 -4.15 -8.36
C GLU A 72 -14.45 -3.94 -9.32
N ASP A 73 -14.37 -2.78 -9.95
CA ASP A 73 -13.31 -2.48 -10.90
C ASP A 73 -11.95 -2.25 -10.24
N TRP A 74 -11.91 -2.15 -8.90
CA TRP A 74 -10.66 -1.99 -8.16
C TRP A 74 -10.26 -3.24 -7.38
N ARG A 75 -10.99 -4.35 -7.53
CA ARG A 75 -10.71 -5.56 -6.77
C ARG A 75 -9.38 -6.22 -7.11
N HIS A 76 -8.85 -5.94 -8.30
CA HIS A 76 -7.55 -6.47 -8.69
C HIS A 76 -6.38 -5.84 -7.94
N ILE A 77 -6.59 -4.70 -7.31
CA ILE A 77 -5.52 -3.97 -6.62
C ILE A 77 -5.11 -4.76 -5.38
N LYS A 78 -3.82 -5.10 -5.29
CA LYS A 78 -3.30 -5.73 -4.09
C LYS A 78 -3.06 -4.68 -3.03
N ILE A 79 -3.43 -4.95 -1.79
CA ILE A 79 -3.28 -4.00 -0.69
C ILE A 79 -2.37 -4.60 0.36
N VAL A 80 -1.27 -3.90 0.64
CA VAL A 80 -0.33 -4.25 1.71
C VAL A 80 -0.39 -3.15 2.76
N VAL A 81 -0.82 -3.49 3.96
CA VAL A 81 -0.93 -2.54 5.06
C VAL A 81 0.42 -2.39 5.76
N LEU A 82 0.84 -1.15 5.98
CA LEU A 82 2.05 -0.85 6.74
C LEU A 82 1.63 -0.48 8.15
N THR A 83 2.18 -1.16 9.15
CA THR A 83 1.79 -0.96 10.54
C THR A 83 3.02 -0.90 11.43
N ALA A 84 2.92 -0.18 12.55
CA ALA A 84 4.00 -0.10 13.52
C ALA A 84 4.11 -1.40 14.30
N LYS A 85 5.33 -1.72 14.72
CA LYS A 85 5.58 -2.87 15.58
C LYS A 85 4.74 -2.73 16.86
N GLY A 86 4.10 -3.81 17.25
CA GLY A 86 3.24 -3.81 18.44
C GLY A 86 1.79 -3.43 18.14
N ARG A 87 1.46 -3.19 16.90
CA ARG A 87 0.10 -2.82 16.50
C ARG A 87 -0.56 -3.89 15.64
N GLU A 88 -0.38 -5.14 16.02
CA GLU A 88 -0.93 -6.27 15.28
C GLU A 88 -2.46 -6.24 15.18
N ALA A 89 -3.13 -5.64 16.17
CA ALA A 89 -4.57 -5.50 16.11
C ALA A 89 -5.00 -4.63 14.92
N ASP A 90 -4.22 -3.58 14.64
CA ASP A 90 -4.48 -2.72 13.48
C ASP A 90 -4.28 -3.49 12.17
N ALA A 91 -3.23 -4.31 12.13
CA ALA A 91 -2.96 -5.15 10.96
C ALA A 91 -4.12 -6.13 10.72
N ASN A 92 -4.59 -6.76 11.78
CA ASN A 92 -5.71 -7.72 11.68
C ASN A 92 -6.98 -7.04 11.21
N GLN A 93 -7.22 -5.80 11.65
CA GLN A 93 -8.38 -5.05 11.20
C GLN A 93 -8.29 -4.76 9.70
N GLY A 94 -7.10 -4.40 9.21
CA GLY A 94 -6.88 -4.17 7.79
C GLY A 94 -7.15 -5.43 6.97
N LEU A 95 -6.66 -6.56 7.43
CA LEU A 95 -6.90 -7.84 6.75
C LEU A 95 -8.38 -8.17 6.72
N ALA A 96 -9.10 -7.92 7.81
CA ALA A 96 -10.53 -8.16 7.87
C ALA A 96 -11.31 -7.29 6.89
N LEU A 97 -10.78 -6.11 6.56
CA LEU A 97 -11.39 -5.20 5.60
C LEU A 97 -10.98 -5.48 4.16
N GLY A 98 -10.15 -6.48 3.93
CA GLY A 98 -9.82 -6.91 2.58
C GLY A 98 -8.40 -6.68 2.12
N ALA A 99 -7.48 -6.28 3.02
CA ALA A 99 -6.07 -6.19 2.67
C ALA A 99 -5.51 -7.59 2.41
N ASP A 100 -4.53 -7.68 1.52
CA ASP A 100 -3.93 -8.98 1.17
C ASP A 100 -2.83 -9.38 2.13
N LEU A 101 -2.17 -8.39 2.74
CA LEU A 101 -0.99 -8.67 3.55
C LEU A 101 -0.71 -7.46 4.42
N TYR A 102 0.03 -7.65 5.50
CA TYR A 102 0.58 -6.51 6.25
C TYR A 102 2.08 -6.68 6.43
N ILE A 103 2.77 -5.55 6.61
CA ILE A 103 4.20 -5.51 6.88
C ILE A 103 4.42 -4.57 8.04
N THR A 104 5.21 -5.01 9.02
CA THR A 104 5.49 -4.25 10.23
C THR A 104 6.68 -3.32 10.01
N LYS A 105 6.57 -2.08 10.45
CA LYS A 105 7.68 -1.11 10.46
C LYS A 105 8.46 -1.26 11.77
N PRO A 106 9.78 -1.23 11.75
CA PRO A 106 10.64 -1.17 10.58
C PRO A 106 10.68 -2.50 9.83
N PHE A 107 10.83 -2.42 8.53
CA PHE A 107 10.84 -3.61 7.69
C PHE A 107 12.22 -3.80 7.05
N SER A 108 12.50 -5.05 6.67
CA SER A 108 13.66 -5.37 5.86
C SER A 108 13.32 -5.06 4.40
N ASN A 109 14.23 -4.38 3.70
CA ASN A 109 14.02 -4.08 2.27
C ASN A 109 13.83 -5.35 1.46
N ARG A 110 14.65 -6.37 1.73
CA ARG A 110 14.55 -7.64 1.04
C ARG A 110 13.19 -8.30 1.29
N ASP A 111 12.74 -8.31 2.53
CA ASP A 111 11.48 -8.94 2.90
C ASP A 111 10.30 -8.23 2.22
N LEU A 112 10.33 -6.90 2.22
CA LEU A 112 9.30 -6.10 1.59
C LEU A 112 9.22 -6.42 0.08
N ILE A 113 10.35 -6.38 -0.61
CA ILE A 113 10.40 -6.64 -2.05
C ILE A 113 9.95 -8.07 -2.36
N THR A 114 10.39 -9.05 -1.55
CA THR A 114 9.98 -10.43 -1.75
C THR A 114 8.46 -10.58 -1.67
N LYS A 115 7.85 -9.93 -0.69
CA LYS A 115 6.40 -10.01 -0.51
C LYS A 115 5.65 -9.31 -1.64
N ILE A 116 6.13 -8.14 -2.07
CA ILE A 116 5.51 -7.41 -3.17
C ILE A 116 5.61 -8.23 -4.46
N ASN A 117 6.79 -8.75 -4.76
CA ASN A 117 6.98 -9.57 -5.95
C ASN A 117 6.05 -10.80 -5.92
N GLY A 118 5.91 -11.42 -4.76
CA GLY A 118 5.03 -12.57 -4.62
C GLY A 118 3.58 -12.26 -4.93
N LEU A 119 3.10 -11.10 -4.51
CA LEU A 119 1.72 -10.70 -4.78
C LEU A 119 1.52 -10.34 -6.26
N LEU A 120 2.48 -9.68 -6.87
CA LEU A 120 2.33 -9.18 -8.24
C LEU A 120 2.68 -10.22 -9.29
N ASP A 121 3.50 -11.21 -8.96
CA ASP A 121 3.83 -12.30 -9.87
C ASP A 121 2.82 -13.43 -9.80
N SER A 122 1.90 -13.37 -8.89
CA SER A 122 0.86 -14.37 -8.74
C SER A 122 -0.04 -14.39 -9.98
N ARG A 123 -0.27 -15.55 -10.52
CA ARG A 123 -1.07 -15.70 -11.74
C ARG A 123 -2.36 -16.42 -11.48
#